data_24e55b8e07cbb4e107d12460cdea25e6
#
_entry.id   24e55b8e07cbb4e107d12460cdea25e6
#
_cell.length_a   1.000
_cell.length_b   1.000
_cell.length_c   1.000
_cell.angle_alpha   90.00
_cell.angle_beta   90.00
_cell.angle_gamma   90.00
#
_symmetry.space_group_name_H-M   'P 1'
#
loop_
_entity.id
_entity.type
_entity.pdbx_description
1 polymer ?
#
loop_
_entity_poly.entity_id
_entity_poly.type
_entity_poly.pdbx_seq_one_letter_code
_entity_poly.pdbx_strand_id
1 'polypeptide(L)'
;MKNMTVIVNCFDYTAIAQKAHRINKLPSIVCYERPADFPKKFVARLFYLGNETITTNVVVTGDTYEELLEKINPVLDYLGMVRFNRAPGDDNCIMEVWL
;
A
#
# COMPACT_ATOMS: atom_id res chain seq x y z
N MET A 1 11.95 -7.54 18.61
CA MET A 1 12.29 -6.21 18.04
C MET A 1 11.05 -5.62 17.40
N LYS A 2 10.78 -4.37 17.67
CA LYS A 2 9.63 -3.70 17.07
C LYS A 2 9.93 -3.31 15.63
N ASN A 3 9.00 -3.58 14.74
CA ASN A 3 9.06 -3.03 13.40
C ASN A 3 8.70 -1.55 13.45
N MET A 4 9.52 -0.74 12.82
CA MET A 4 9.27 0.70 12.74
C MET A 4 8.56 0.99 11.42
N THR A 5 7.45 1.71 11.49
CA THR A 5 6.77 2.20 10.30
C THR A 5 7.59 3.32 9.68
N VAL A 6 7.83 3.22 8.39
CA VAL A 6 8.55 4.24 7.61
C VAL A 6 7.55 5.00 6.77
N ILE A 7 7.34 6.28 7.07
CA ILE A 7 6.43 7.14 6.31
C ILE A 7 7.23 7.82 5.20
N VAL A 8 6.79 7.63 3.96
CA VAL A 8 7.43 8.25 2.79
C VAL A 8 6.43 9.14 2.07
N ASN A 9 6.92 10.11 1.30
CA ASN A 9 6.06 11.00 0.51
C ASN A 9 5.50 10.31 -0.74
N CYS A 10 6.23 9.34 -1.26
CA CYS A 10 5.77 8.54 -2.39
C CYS A 10 6.53 7.20 -2.35
N PHE A 11 5.92 6.18 -2.97
CA PHE A 11 6.59 4.89 -3.14
C PHE A 11 7.64 4.99 -4.25
N ASP A 12 8.78 4.31 -4.06
CA ASP A 12 9.80 4.17 -5.09
C ASP A 12 9.38 3.02 -6.03
N TYR A 13 8.67 3.36 -7.10
CA TYR A 13 8.10 2.36 -8.00
C TYR A 13 9.17 1.55 -8.73
N THR A 14 10.34 2.12 -9.00
CA THR A 14 11.44 1.38 -9.63
C THR A 14 11.97 0.31 -8.67
N ALA A 15 12.21 0.67 -7.43
CA ALA A 15 12.67 -0.28 -6.41
C ALA A 15 11.63 -1.37 -6.14
N ILE A 16 10.34 -1.00 -6.13
CA ILE A 16 9.25 -1.96 -5.94
C ILE A 16 9.24 -2.98 -7.08
N ALA A 17 9.32 -2.52 -8.33
CA ALA A 17 9.32 -3.41 -9.50
C ALA A 17 10.53 -4.36 -9.47
N GLN A 18 11.70 -3.86 -9.14
CA GLN A 18 12.92 -4.67 -9.06
C GLN A 18 12.82 -5.72 -7.96
N LYS A 19 12.33 -5.33 -6.78
CA LYS A 19 12.20 -6.26 -5.67
C LYS A 19 11.15 -7.32 -5.97
N ALA A 20 9.99 -6.93 -6.51
CA ALA A 20 8.93 -7.87 -6.85
C ALA A 20 9.42 -8.94 -7.83
N HIS A 21 10.19 -8.53 -8.84
CA HIS A 21 10.78 -9.44 -9.80
C HIS A 21 11.78 -10.38 -9.11
N ARG A 22 12.67 -9.84 -8.28
CA ARG A 22 13.72 -10.60 -7.61
C ARG A 22 13.17 -11.67 -6.68
N ILE A 23 12.09 -11.35 -5.94
CA ILE A 23 11.48 -12.29 -4.99
C ILE A 23 10.30 -13.07 -5.59
N ASN A 24 9.99 -12.83 -6.87
CA ASN A 24 8.90 -13.48 -7.60
C ASN A 24 7.56 -13.36 -6.88
N LYS A 25 7.22 -12.13 -6.50
CA LYS A 25 5.95 -11.81 -5.85
C LYS A 25 5.30 -10.61 -6.52
N LEU A 26 3.98 -10.47 -6.32
CA LEU A 26 3.19 -9.41 -6.88
C LEU A 26 3.09 -8.26 -5.88
N PRO A 27 3.50 -7.03 -6.25
CA PRO A 27 3.31 -5.89 -5.36
C PRO A 27 1.83 -5.54 -5.25
N SER A 28 1.41 -5.15 -4.05
CA SER A 28 0.04 -4.70 -3.79
C SER A 28 0.06 -3.49 -2.88
N ILE A 29 -0.82 -2.53 -3.15
CA ILE A 29 -1.00 -1.36 -2.30
C ILE A 29 -2.40 -1.40 -1.72
N VAL A 30 -2.50 -1.41 -0.40
CA VAL A 30 -3.77 -1.43 0.32
C VAL A 30 -3.98 -0.07 0.96
N CYS A 31 -5.14 0.53 0.69
CA CYS A 31 -5.51 1.83 1.24
C CYS A 31 -6.46 1.65 2.40
N TYR A 32 -6.14 2.33 3.51
CA TYR A 32 -6.88 2.24 4.78
C TYR A 32 -7.44 3.60 5.15
N GLU A 33 -8.64 3.60 5.71
CA GLU A 33 -9.25 4.78 6.31
C GLU A 33 -9.01 4.76 7.81
N ARG A 34 -8.19 5.69 8.31
CA ARG A 34 -7.95 5.91 9.74
C ARG A 34 -7.71 4.61 10.52
N PRO A 35 -6.70 3.82 10.13
CA PRO A 35 -6.39 2.60 10.86
C PRO A 35 -5.90 2.91 12.28
N ALA A 36 -5.87 1.90 13.15
CA ALA A 36 -5.54 2.09 14.56
C ALA A 36 -4.18 2.78 14.79
N ASP A 37 -3.19 2.48 13.94
CA ASP A 37 -1.85 3.08 14.04
C ASP A 37 -1.78 4.50 13.46
N PHE A 38 -2.79 4.93 12.69
CA PHE A 38 -2.90 6.28 12.14
C PHE A 38 -4.35 6.76 12.21
N PRO A 39 -4.87 7.06 13.42
CA PRO A 39 -6.31 7.28 13.61
C PRO A 39 -6.86 8.54 12.97
N LYS A 40 -5.99 9.44 12.46
CA LYS A 40 -6.41 10.69 11.82
C LYS A 40 -5.98 10.78 10.36
N LYS A 41 -5.49 9.68 9.78
CA LYS A 41 -4.92 9.70 8.43
C LYS A 41 -5.52 8.61 7.55
N PHE A 42 -5.46 8.86 6.25
CA PHE A 42 -5.64 7.81 5.24
C PHE A 42 -4.24 7.27 4.92
N VAL A 43 -4.11 5.95 4.81
CA VAL A 43 -2.81 5.29 4.72
C VAL A 43 -2.79 4.30 3.56
N ALA A 44 -1.73 4.34 2.77
CA ALA A 44 -1.45 3.32 1.77
C ALA A 44 -0.23 2.50 2.22
N ARG A 45 -0.38 1.19 2.28
CA ARG A 45 0.69 0.29 2.70
C ARG A 45 1.03 -0.68 1.58
N LEU A 46 2.32 -0.94 1.43
CA LEU A 46 2.85 -1.84 0.41
C LEU A 46 2.97 -3.26 0.96
N PHE A 47 2.50 -4.22 0.15
CA PHE A 47 2.65 -5.66 0.42
C PHE A 47 3.22 -6.33 -0.82
N TYR A 48 3.80 -7.51 -0.64
CA TYR A 48 4.18 -8.40 -1.74
C TYR A 48 3.44 -9.71 -1.58
N LEU A 49 2.62 -10.06 -2.58
CA LEU A 49 1.73 -11.22 -2.55
C LEU A 49 2.35 -12.43 -3.24
N GLY A 50 2.18 -13.58 -2.65
CA GLY A 50 2.64 -14.85 -3.17
C GLY A 50 2.14 -15.98 -2.28
N ASN A 51 2.86 -17.11 -2.22
CA ASN A 51 2.52 -18.18 -1.30
C ASN A 51 2.49 -17.68 0.15
N GLU A 52 3.43 -16.80 0.48
CA GLU A 52 3.41 -16.07 1.73
C GLU A 52 3.36 -14.57 1.42
N THR A 53 2.45 -13.85 2.08
CA THR A 53 2.37 -12.40 1.93
C THR A 53 3.44 -11.74 2.78
N ILE A 54 4.25 -10.90 2.14
CA ILE A 54 5.25 -10.10 2.84
C ILE A 54 4.65 -8.73 3.11
N THR A 55 4.50 -8.39 4.39
CA THR A 55 4.08 -7.06 4.83
C THR A 55 5.31 -6.18 4.93
N THR A 56 5.25 -4.99 4.32
CA THR A 56 6.32 -4.02 4.51
C THR A 56 5.93 -3.02 5.59
N ASN A 57 6.93 -2.26 6.06
CA ASN A 57 6.69 -1.17 7.00
C ASN A 57 6.59 0.18 6.29
N VAL A 58 6.57 0.19 4.96
CA VAL A 58 6.57 1.42 4.16
C VAL A 58 5.14 1.85 3.91
N VAL A 59 4.81 3.10 4.30
CA VAL A 59 3.48 3.66 4.13
C VAL A 59 3.56 5.07 3.55
N VAL A 60 2.51 5.45 2.82
CA VAL A 60 2.24 6.83 2.41
C VAL A 60 0.97 7.25 3.12
N THR A 61 0.94 8.47 3.66
CA THR A 61 -0.22 8.99 4.39
C THR A 61 -0.76 10.23 3.71
N GLY A 62 -2.05 10.49 3.92
CA GLY A 62 -2.71 11.72 3.49
C GLY A 62 -3.77 12.13 4.50
N ASP A 63 -4.07 13.42 4.56
CA ASP A 63 -5.12 13.94 5.43
C ASP A 63 -6.51 13.63 4.86
N THR A 64 -6.60 13.54 3.53
CA THR A 64 -7.80 13.13 2.80
C THR A 64 -7.47 11.98 1.87
N TYR A 65 -8.50 11.28 1.40
CA TYR A 65 -8.31 10.19 0.45
C TYR A 65 -7.79 10.71 -0.90
N GLU A 66 -8.28 11.87 -1.33
CA GLU A 66 -7.82 12.51 -2.56
C GLU A 66 -6.34 12.83 -2.50
N GLU A 67 -5.87 13.35 -1.38
CA GLU A 67 -4.44 13.62 -1.18
C GLU A 67 -3.62 12.34 -1.23
N LEU A 68 -4.11 11.27 -0.58
CA LEU A 68 -3.44 9.98 -0.61
C LEU A 68 -3.34 9.46 -2.04
N LEU A 69 -4.44 9.52 -2.81
CA LEU A 69 -4.45 9.05 -4.20
C LEU A 69 -3.47 9.84 -5.07
N GLU A 70 -3.37 11.15 -4.89
CA GLU A 70 -2.40 11.95 -5.63
C GLU A 70 -0.96 11.49 -5.37
N LYS A 71 -0.67 11.12 -4.13
CA LYS A 71 0.68 10.66 -3.76
C LYS A 71 1.01 9.28 -4.30
N ILE A 72 0.01 8.40 -4.45
CA ILE A 72 0.25 7.03 -4.92
C ILE A 72 0.00 6.83 -6.42
N ASN A 73 -0.69 7.76 -7.09
CA ASN A 73 -0.98 7.65 -8.52
C ASN A 73 0.25 7.32 -9.38
N PRO A 74 1.42 7.96 -9.19
CA PRO A 74 2.58 7.62 -10.02
C PRO A 74 2.97 6.15 -9.95
N VAL A 75 2.91 5.53 -8.77
CA VAL A 75 3.26 4.11 -8.64
C VAL A 75 2.16 3.22 -9.24
N LEU A 76 0.89 3.59 -9.06
CA LEU A 76 -0.22 2.85 -9.64
C LEU A 76 -0.11 2.81 -11.17
N ASP A 77 0.16 3.96 -11.78
CA ASP A 77 0.31 4.07 -13.23
C ASP A 77 1.53 3.31 -13.74
N TYR A 78 2.67 3.47 -13.08
CA TYR A 78 3.91 2.83 -13.49
C TYR A 78 3.81 1.30 -13.46
N LEU A 79 3.20 0.76 -12.41
CA LEU A 79 3.06 -0.68 -12.22
C LEU A 79 1.81 -1.25 -12.89
N GLY A 80 0.98 -0.40 -13.49
CA GLY A 80 -0.26 -0.84 -14.14
C GLY A 80 -1.24 -1.50 -13.19
N MET A 81 -1.32 -1.00 -11.96
CA MET A 81 -2.18 -1.58 -10.94
C MET A 81 -3.64 -1.29 -11.18
N VAL A 82 -4.49 -2.27 -10.85
CA VAL A 82 -5.94 -2.21 -10.99
C VAL A 82 -6.57 -2.16 -9.60
N ARG A 83 -7.62 -1.37 -9.47
CA ARG A 83 -8.34 -1.21 -8.22
C ARG A 83 -9.31 -2.35 -7.97
N PHE A 84 -9.30 -2.87 -6.74
CA PHE A 84 -10.27 -3.84 -6.26
C PHE A 84 -10.90 -3.31 -4.97
N ASN A 85 -12.19 -3.59 -4.78
CA ASN A 85 -12.85 -3.30 -3.53
C ASN A 85 -12.39 -4.30 -2.46
N ARG A 86 -12.52 -3.93 -1.19
CA ARG A 86 -12.19 -4.87 -0.12
C ARG A 86 -13.11 -6.09 -0.22
N ALA A 87 -12.56 -7.25 0.10
CA ALA A 87 -13.33 -8.50 0.12
C ALA A 87 -14.15 -8.60 1.43
N PRO A 88 -15.27 -9.35 1.41
CA PRO A 88 -15.97 -9.67 2.65
C PRO A 88 -15.01 -10.34 3.65
N GLY A 89 -15.02 -9.89 4.88
CA GLY A 89 -14.13 -10.40 5.92
C GLY A 89 -12.81 -9.65 6.05
N ASP A 90 -12.48 -8.75 5.14
CA ASP A 90 -11.33 -7.87 5.29
C ASP A 90 -11.58 -6.87 6.43
N ASP A 91 -10.49 -6.30 6.94
CA ASP A 91 -10.55 -5.25 7.95
C ASP A 91 -11.45 -4.12 7.48
N ASN A 92 -12.33 -3.64 8.37
CA ASN A 92 -13.26 -2.55 8.05
C ASN A 92 -12.56 -1.25 7.66
N CYS A 93 -11.30 -1.06 8.07
CA CYS A 93 -10.53 0.12 7.69
C CYS A 93 -10.04 0.07 6.24
N ILE A 94 -10.05 -1.09 5.60
CA ILE A 94 -9.59 -1.21 4.22
C ILE A 94 -10.63 -0.58 3.30
N MET A 95 -10.19 0.38 2.49
CA MET A 95 -11.03 1.04 1.49
C MET A 95 -10.89 0.37 0.14
N GLU A 96 -9.66 0.23 -0.32
CA GLU A 96 -9.34 -0.29 -1.66
C GLU A 96 -8.05 -1.06 -1.64
N VAL A 97 -7.93 -2.00 -2.57
CA VAL A 97 -6.71 -2.78 -2.80
C VAL A 97 -6.30 -2.58 -4.24
N TRP A 98 -5.03 -2.28 -4.47
CA TRP A 98 -4.46 -2.13 -5.80
C TRP A 98 -3.47 -3.27 -6.05
N LEU A 99 -3.63 -3.92 -7.20
CA LEU A 99 -2.79 -5.05 -7.61
C LEU A 99 -2.22 -4.85 -9.01
#